data_c8b615fe2e69e8bec3e5f38939a29ed6
#
_entry.id   c8b615fe2e69e8bec3e5f38939a29ed6
#
_cell.length_a   1.000
_cell.length_b   1.000
_cell.length_c   1.000
_cell.angle_alpha   90.00
_cell.angle_beta   90.00
_cell.angle_gamma   90.00
#
_symmetry.space_group_name_H-M   'P 1'
#
loop_
_entity.id
_entity.type
_entity.pdbx_description
1 polymer ?
#
loop_
_entity_poly.entity_id
_entity_poly.type
_entity_poly.pdbx_seq_one_letter_code
_entity_poly.pdbx_strand_id
1 'polypeptide(L)'
;MRSHPSGGPSPVQEDRNTRTPAFLQTRVERLERALDVRGIVAILSDRGEKTYERAHAAKALADLADRLGDDRAEAVGTLLEAAEERSEVRKWALLALAELHEPAALPAFHRAAHDGDWMVRIFAAHGFDRLRSHDALAQLVRLLADEESAVREAAAGALASIGDGRVRPLLERAAAADPYPWVREAARDALVVLGR
;
A
#
# COMPACT_ATOMS: atom_id res chain seq x y z
N MET A 1 -65.07 18.63 2.15
CA MET A 1 -64.34 17.60 1.37
C MET A 1 -63.45 18.30 0.40
N ARG A 2 -62.15 18.41 0.69
CA ARG A 2 -61.10 18.82 -0.24
C ARG A 2 -59.90 17.94 -0.01
N SER A 3 -59.65 17.09 -0.99
CA SER A 3 -58.55 16.12 -1.06
C SER A 3 -57.24 16.87 -1.28
N HIS A 4 -56.23 16.61 -0.41
CA HIS A 4 -54.86 16.99 -0.65
C HIS A 4 -54.16 15.89 -1.48
N PRO A 5 -53.36 16.22 -2.53
CA PRO A 5 -52.49 15.28 -3.16
C PRO A 5 -51.18 15.24 -2.34
N SER A 6 -50.80 14.05 -1.94
CA SER A 6 -49.53 13.70 -1.33
C SER A 6 -48.42 13.77 -2.41
N GLY A 7 -47.60 14.83 -2.38
CA GLY A 7 -46.34 14.88 -3.09
C GLY A 7 -45.27 14.21 -2.27
N GLY A 8 -44.87 13.00 -2.63
CA GLY A 8 -43.68 12.36 -2.11
C GLY A 8 -42.42 13.09 -2.56
N PRO A 9 -41.30 13.04 -1.79
CA PRO A 9 -40.08 13.68 -2.20
C PRO A 9 -39.52 12.99 -3.45
N SER A 10 -39.17 13.81 -4.43
CA SER A 10 -38.49 13.38 -5.65
C SER A 10 -37.18 12.71 -5.30
N PRO A 11 -36.76 11.63 -5.98
CA PRO A 11 -35.45 11.02 -5.76
C PRO A 11 -34.38 12.07 -6.10
N VAL A 12 -33.50 12.30 -5.14
CA VAL A 12 -32.28 13.09 -5.31
C VAL A 12 -31.51 12.43 -6.46
N GLN A 13 -31.45 13.11 -7.59
CA GLN A 13 -30.55 12.73 -8.67
C GLN A 13 -29.13 12.87 -8.14
N GLU A 14 -28.50 11.76 -7.83
CA GLU A 14 -27.05 11.70 -7.66
C GLU A 14 -26.40 12.26 -8.92
N ASP A 15 -25.78 13.40 -8.75
CA ASP A 15 -25.06 14.12 -9.81
C ASP A 15 -23.84 13.27 -10.24
N ARG A 16 -24.03 12.50 -11.32
CA ARG A 16 -23.00 11.59 -11.88
C ARG A 16 -21.88 12.33 -12.60
N ASN A 17 -21.60 13.57 -12.24
CA ASN A 17 -20.64 14.38 -12.98
C ASN A 17 -19.55 15.02 -12.11
N THR A 18 -18.93 14.26 -11.21
CA THR A 18 -17.68 14.65 -10.55
C THR A 18 -16.45 14.24 -11.35
N ARG A 19 -16.51 14.31 -12.70
CA ARG A 19 -15.28 14.21 -13.50
C ARG A 19 -14.53 15.51 -13.37
N THR A 20 -13.40 15.48 -12.66
CA THR A 20 -12.42 16.57 -12.66
C THR A 20 -12.21 17.04 -14.10
N PRO A 21 -12.40 18.32 -14.41
CA PRO A 21 -12.21 18.84 -15.76
C PRO A 21 -10.83 18.46 -16.30
N ALA A 22 -10.75 18.10 -17.58
CA ALA A 22 -9.52 17.59 -18.20
C ALA A 22 -8.30 18.51 -18.03
N PHE A 23 -8.50 19.82 -17.87
CA PHE A 23 -7.43 20.79 -17.63
C PHE A 23 -6.87 20.78 -16.19
N LEU A 24 -7.60 20.17 -15.23
CA LEU A 24 -7.16 20.00 -13.83
C LEU A 24 -6.49 18.64 -13.60
N GLN A 25 -6.45 17.77 -14.60
CA GLN A 25 -5.86 16.45 -14.48
C GLN A 25 -4.34 16.51 -14.68
N THR A 26 -3.61 15.83 -13.82
CA THR A 26 -2.18 15.66 -13.98
C THR A 26 -1.85 14.85 -15.25
N ARG A 27 -0.59 14.93 -15.71
CA ARG A 27 -0.13 14.12 -16.83
C ARG A 27 -0.27 12.63 -16.51
N VAL A 28 0.05 12.22 -15.28
CA VAL A 28 -0.06 10.83 -14.83
C VAL A 28 -1.50 10.34 -14.87
N GLU A 29 -2.47 11.09 -14.32
CA GLU A 29 -3.89 10.71 -14.35
C GLU A 29 -4.45 10.51 -15.76
N ARG A 30 -3.96 11.26 -16.73
CA ARG A 30 -4.35 11.06 -18.14
C ARG A 30 -3.81 9.75 -18.70
N LEU A 31 -2.53 9.43 -18.41
CA LEU A 31 -1.89 8.20 -18.84
C LEU A 31 -2.53 6.97 -18.15
N GLU A 32 -2.84 7.07 -16.88
CA GLU A 32 -3.51 6.03 -16.10
C GLU A 32 -4.90 5.69 -16.70
N ARG A 33 -5.71 6.69 -17.00
CA ARG A 33 -7.01 6.49 -17.67
C ARG A 33 -6.88 5.89 -19.07
N ALA A 34 -5.82 6.24 -19.78
CA ALA A 34 -5.51 5.68 -21.10
C ALA A 34 -4.91 4.27 -21.00
N LEU A 35 -4.58 3.79 -19.79
CA LEU A 35 -3.80 2.57 -19.57
C LEU A 35 -2.45 2.59 -20.30
N ASP A 36 -1.86 3.78 -20.45
CA ASP A 36 -0.53 3.96 -21.05
C ASP A 36 0.56 3.71 -20.01
N VAL A 37 0.80 2.42 -19.75
CA VAL A 37 1.82 1.97 -18.77
C VAL A 37 3.20 2.48 -19.15
N ARG A 38 3.56 2.45 -20.44
CA ARG A 38 4.89 2.93 -20.91
C ARG A 38 5.07 4.42 -20.67
N GLY A 39 4.04 5.22 -20.91
CA GLY A 39 4.06 6.64 -20.60
C GLY A 39 4.25 6.92 -19.11
N ILE A 40 3.62 6.10 -18.23
CA ILE A 40 3.79 6.20 -16.78
C ILE A 40 5.22 5.79 -16.38
N VAL A 41 5.73 4.68 -16.91
CA VAL A 41 7.10 4.20 -16.68
C VAL A 41 8.13 5.25 -17.13
N ALA A 42 7.91 5.91 -18.27
CA ALA A 42 8.79 6.97 -18.75
C ALA A 42 8.85 8.17 -17.79
N ILE A 43 7.71 8.56 -17.17
CA ILE A 43 7.71 9.61 -16.13
C ILE A 43 8.49 9.15 -14.90
N LEU A 44 8.30 7.92 -14.45
CA LEU A 44 8.97 7.39 -13.26
C LEU A 44 10.49 7.32 -13.45
N SER A 45 10.95 6.89 -14.62
CA SER A 45 12.38 6.73 -14.95
C SER A 45 13.10 8.06 -15.20
N ASP A 46 12.40 9.11 -15.63
CA ASP A 46 13.00 10.41 -15.93
C ASP A 46 13.42 11.15 -14.65
N ARG A 47 14.72 11.12 -14.35
CA ARG A 47 15.27 11.81 -13.16
C ARG A 47 15.25 13.33 -13.29
N GLY A 48 14.99 13.89 -14.45
CA GLY A 48 14.76 15.33 -14.69
C GLY A 48 13.31 15.74 -14.35
N GLU A 49 12.41 14.79 -14.24
CA GLU A 49 11.01 15.07 -13.89
C GLU A 49 10.88 15.43 -12.38
N LYS A 50 9.85 16.18 -12.03
CA LYS A 50 9.59 16.57 -10.65
C LYS A 50 9.33 15.37 -9.75
N THR A 51 9.87 15.39 -8.54
CA THR A 51 9.73 14.29 -7.57
C THR A 51 8.26 13.89 -7.35
N TYR A 52 7.33 14.84 -7.28
CA TYR A 52 5.91 14.53 -7.08
C TYR A 52 5.28 13.83 -8.29
N GLU A 53 5.67 14.18 -9.53
CA GLU A 53 5.18 13.50 -10.73
C GLU A 53 5.70 12.06 -10.79
N ARG A 54 6.97 11.86 -10.46
CA ARG A 54 7.57 10.53 -10.38
C ARG A 54 6.93 9.68 -9.26
N ALA A 55 6.69 10.27 -8.10
CA ALA A 55 5.99 9.61 -7.00
C ALA A 55 4.55 9.23 -7.39
N HIS A 56 3.85 10.12 -8.09
CA HIS A 56 2.52 9.85 -8.62
C HIS A 56 2.55 8.74 -9.69
N ALA A 57 3.56 8.72 -10.56
CA ALA A 57 3.74 7.65 -11.54
C ALA A 57 3.95 6.28 -10.86
N ALA A 58 4.77 6.22 -9.81
CA ALA A 58 4.95 4.99 -9.04
C ALA A 58 3.64 4.52 -8.40
N LYS A 59 2.85 5.45 -7.82
CA LYS A 59 1.51 5.14 -7.29
C LYS A 59 0.57 4.62 -8.37
N ALA A 60 0.52 5.25 -9.53
CA ALA A 60 -0.33 4.82 -10.63
C ALA A 60 0.00 3.40 -11.11
N LEU A 61 1.28 2.99 -11.08
CA LEU A 61 1.67 1.61 -11.36
C LEU A 61 1.15 0.62 -10.31
N ALA A 62 1.03 1.04 -9.03
CA ALA A 62 0.37 0.23 -8.01
C ALA A 62 -1.13 0.06 -8.30
N ASP A 63 -1.82 1.16 -8.64
CA ASP A 63 -3.25 1.17 -8.96
C ASP A 63 -3.57 0.35 -10.23
N LEU A 64 -2.58 0.17 -11.11
CA LEU A 64 -2.67 -0.61 -12.36
C LEU A 64 -2.05 -2.02 -12.25
N ALA A 65 -1.71 -2.51 -11.06
CA ALA A 65 -0.94 -3.74 -10.87
C ALA A 65 -1.46 -4.94 -11.68
N ASP A 66 -2.79 -5.11 -11.75
CA ASP A 66 -3.44 -6.21 -12.49
C ASP A 66 -3.55 -5.96 -14.01
N ARG A 67 -3.13 -4.80 -14.50
CA ARG A 67 -3.34 -4.34 -15.87
C ARG A 67 -2.06 -4.04 -16.64
N LEU A 68 -0.89 -4.34 -16.06
CA LEU A 68 0.40 -4.01 -16.70
C LEU A 68 0.69 -4.83 -17.96
N GLY A 69 0.10 -6.02 -18.10
CA GLY A 69 0.26 -6.86 -19.28
C GLY A 69 1.72 -7.11 -19.63
N ASP A 70 2.08 -6.89 -20.90
CA ASP A 70 3.43 -7.10 -21.43
C ASP A 70 4.45 -6.06 -20.88
N ASP A 71 3.98 -4.93 -20.39
CA ASP A 71 4.83 -3.86 -19.86
C ASP A 71 5.24 -4.10 -18.39
N ARG A 72 4.76 -5.19 -17.77
CA ARG A 72 5.03 -5.53 -16.36
C ARG A 72 6.52 -5.60 -16.04
N ALA A 73 7.32 -6.26 -16.89
CA ALA A 73 8.74 -6.45 -16.62
C ALA A 73 9.50 -5.12 -16.59
N GLU A 74 9.18 -4.21 -17.52
CA GLU A 74 9.76 -2.87 -17.56
C GLU A 74 9.32 -2.03 -16.35
N ALA A 75 8.04 -2.06 -16.01
CA ALA A 75 7.51 -1.37 -14.83
C ALA A 75 8.17 -1.85 -13.53
N VAL A 76 8.32 -3.16 -13.35
CA VAL A 76 9.00 -3.76 -12.19
C VAL A 76 10.46 -3.32 -12.12
N GLY A 77 11.20 -3.38 -13.23
CA GLY A 77 12.59 -2.92 -13.28
C GLY A 77 12.74 -1.47 -12.84
N THR A 78 11.89 -0.58 -13.37
CA THR A 78 11.90 0.84 -13.01
C THR A 78 11.49 1.08 -11.55
N LEU A 79 10.51 0.33 -11.03
CA LEU A 79 10.10 0.42 -9.63
C LEU A 79 11.20 -0.06 -8.67
N LEU A 80 11.95 -1.11 -9.03
CA LEU A 80 13.08 -1.59 -8.23
C LEU A 80 14.19 -0.53 -8.14
N GLU A 81 14.49 0.16 -9.24
CA GLU A 81 15.44 1.30 -9.23
C GLU A 81 14.93 2.45 -8.37
N ALA A 82 13.65 2.80 -8.49
CA ALA A 82 13.01 3.86 -7.71
C ALA A 82 12.95 3.55 -6.21
N ALA A 83 12.85 2.28 -5.83
CA ALA A 83 12.85 1.84 -4.43
C ALA A 83 14.21 2.04 -3.73
N GLU A 84 15.30 2.24 -4.48
CA GLU A 84 16.63 2.54 -3.93
C GLU A 84 16.84 4.05 -3.68
N GLU A 85 15.96 4.91 -4.16
CA GLU A 85 16.08 6.35 -3.98
C GLU A 85 15.77 6.78 -2.54
N ARG A 86 16.36 7.92 -2.11
CA ARG A 86 16.03 8.55 -0.82
C ARG A 86 15.07 9.72 -1.04
N SER A 87 13.85 9.40 -1.48
CA SER A 87 12.85 10.39 -1.85
C SER A 87 11.43 9.87 -1.62
N GLU A 88 10.41 10.72 -1.78
CA GLU A 88 9.01 10.30 -1.79
C GLU A 88 8.72 9.21 -2.84
N VAL A 89 9.48 9.20 -3.94
CA VAL A 89 9.33 8.19 -5.00
C VAL A 89 9.53 6.77 -4.46
N ARG A 90 10.51 6.57 -3.55
CA ARG A 90 10.77 5.27 -2.91
C ARG A 90 9.54 4.70 -2.22
N LYS A 91 8.79 5.51 -1.49
CA LYS A 91 7.59 5.08 -0.75
C LYS A 91 6.58 4.43 -1.68
N TRP A 92 6.25 5.12 -2.76
CA TRP A 92 5.27 4.66 -3.73
C TRP A 92 5.79 3.50 -4.59
N ALA A 93 7.10 3.47 -4.87
CA ALA A 93 7.72 2.33 -5.54
C ALA A 93 7.63 1.05 -4.70
N LEU A 94 7.90 1.14 -3.39
CA LEU A 94 7.74 0.00 -2.46
C LEU A 94 6.28 -0.46 -2.40
N LEU A 95 5.32 0.47 -2.31
CA LEU A 95 3.91 0.12 -2.36
C LEU A 95 3.56 -0.60 -3.65
N ALA A 96 3.98 -0.06 -4.81
CA ALA A 96 3.69 -0.68 -6.10
C ALA A 96 4.28 -2.09 -6.22
N LEU A 97 5.51 -2.29 -5.77
CA LEU A 97 6.16 -3.61 -5.76
C LEU A 97 5.43 -4.61 -4.85
N ALA A 98 4.86 -4.13 -3.74
CA ALA A 98 4.03 -4.95 -2.85
C ALA A 98 2.72 -5.37 -3.54
N GLU A 99 1.99 -4.42 -4.15
CA GLU A 99 0.74 -4.70 -4.88
C GLU A 99 0.97 -5.59 -6.10
N LEU A 100 2.12 -5.48 -6.74
CA LEU A 100 2.54 -6.37 -7.81
C LEU A 100 2.92 -7.78 -7.31
N HIS A 101 2.98 -8.03 -6.00
CA HIS A 101 3.46 -9.29 -5.43
C HIS A 101 4.83 -9.69 -6.01
N GLU A 102 5.77 -8.72 -6.11
CA GLU A 102 7.03 -8.91 -6.81
C GLU A 102 8.12 -9.50 -5.90
N PRO A 103 8.50 -10.77 -6.06
CA PRO A 103 9.50 -11.40 -5.19
C PRO A 103 10.88 -10.77 -5.29
N ALA A 104 11.24 -10.20 -6.44
CA ALA A 104 12.52 -9.51 -6.65
C ALA A 104 12.67 -8.27 -5.75
N ALA A 105 11.55 -7.74 -5.20
CA ALA A 105 11.55 -6.62 -4.27
C ALA A 105 11.90 -7.00 -2.82
N LEU A 106 11.99 -8.28 -2.49
CA LEU A 106 12.25 -8.73 -1.12
C LEU A 106 13.51 -8.08 -0.49
N PRO A 107 14.66 -7.95 -1.18
CA PRO A 107 15.82 -7.24 -0.65
C PRO A 107 15.55 -5.75 -0.35
N ALA A 108 14.71 -5.08 -1.17
CA ALA A 108 14.32 -3.69 -0.94
C ALA A 108 13.42 -3.57 0.31
N PHE A 109 12.48 -4.48 0.52
CA PHE A 109 11.65 -4.53 1.74
C PHE A 109 12.48 -4.80 2.99
N HIS A 110 13.49 -5.69 2.93
CA HIS A 110 14.41 -5.91 4.06
C HIS A 110 15.15 -4.63 4.44
N ARG A 111 15.63 -3.84 3.48
CA ARG A 111 16.26 -2.53 3.77
C ARG A 111 15.24 -1.53 4.31
N ALA A 112 14.07 -1.44 3.69
CA ALA A 112 12.99 -0.55 4.06
C ALA A 112 12.48 -0.77 5.49
N ALA A 113 12.51 -2.01 5.98
CA ALA A 113 12.14 -2.34 7.36
C ALA A 113 13.02 -1.66 8.42
N HIS A 114 14.19 -1.14 8.06
CA HIS A 114 15.12 -0.42 8.94
C HIS A 114 15.18 1.09 8.66
N ASP A 115 14.28 1.60 7.83
CA ASP A 115 14.29 3.02 7.44
C ASP A 115 13.93 3.95 8.61
N GLY A 116 14.47 5.16 8.59
CA GLY A 116 14.12 6.21 9.54
C GLY A 116 12.68 6.73 9.38
N ASP A 117 12.12 6.65 8.17
CA ASP A 117 10.75 7.06 7.88
C ASP A 117 9.79 5.90 8.21
N TRP A 118 8.89 6.13 9.15
CA TRP A 118 7.92 5.14 9.60
C TRP A 118 7.00 4.64 8.46
N MET A 119 6.68 5.48 7.49
CA MET A 119 5.85 5.09 6.34
C MET A 119 6.58 4.09 5.43
N VAL A 120 7.90 4.25 5.28
CA VAL A 120 8.73 3.29 4.56
C VAL A 120 8.76 1.94 5.28
N ARG A 121 8.80 1.95 6.62
CA ARG A 121 8.71 0.72 7.43
C ARG A 121 7.35 0.03 7.31
N ILE A 122 6.24 0.80 7.21
CA ILE A 122 4.91 0.23 6.92
C ILE A 122 4.90 -0.46 5.56
N PHE A 123 5.42 0.17 4.52
CA PHE A 123 5.45 -0.45 3.18
C PHE A 123 6.34 -1.68 3.13
N ALA A 124 7.39 -1.75 3.96
CA ALA A 124 8.14 -2.99 4.13
C ALA A 124 7.29 -4.11 4.76
N ALA A 125 6.56 -3.81 5.83
CA ALA A 125 5.65 -4.78 6.47
C ALA A 125 4.56 -5.24 5.48
N HIS A 126 4.00 -4.31 4.70
CA HIS A 126 3.03 -4.61 3.65
C HIS A 126 3.62 -5.50 2.54
N GLY A 127 4.86 -5.24 2.09
CA GLY A 127 5.55 -6.08 1.13
C GLY A 127 5.79 -7.50 1.64
N PHE A 128 6.17 -7.66 2.89
CA PHE A 128 6.32 -8.97 3.53
C PHE A 128 4.99 -9.72 3.64
N ASP A 129 3.91 -9.01 3.96
CA ASP A 129 2.55 -9.53 3.99
C ASP A 129 2.13 -10.06 2.61
N ARG A 130 2.24 -9.22 1.58
CA ARG A 130 1.86 -9.59 0.21
C ARG A 130 2.64 -10.77 -0.35
N LEU A 131 3.93 -10.86 -0.01
CA LEU A 131 4.79 -11.96 -0.43
C LEU A 131 4.71 -13.19 0.49
N ARG A 132 4.02 -13.10 1.63
CA ARG A 132 3.98 -14.14 2.67
C ARG A 132 5.39 -14.67 3.01
N SER A 133 6.35 -13.73 3.14
CA SER A 133 7.77 -14.08 3.25
C SER A 133 8.12 -14.57 4.63
N HIS A 134 8.35 -15.86 4.78
CA HIS A 134 8.85 -16.45 6.04
C HIS A 134 10.23 -15.92 6.43
N ASP A 135 11.06 -15.52 5.48
CA ASP A 135 12.38 -14.93 5.72
C ASP A 135 12.30 -13.57 6.42
N ALA A 136 11.13 -12.90 6.35
CA ALA A 136 10.89 -11.61 6.99
C ALA A 136 10.44 -11.72 8.46
N LEU A 137 10.30 -12.93 9.01
CA LEU A 137 9.75 -13.13 10.35
C LEU A 137 10.49 -12.31 11.43
N ALA A 138 11.82 -12.32 11.39
CA ALA A 138 12.63 -11.57 12.37
C ALA A 138 12.43 -10.05 12.25
N GLN A 139 12.30 -9.52 11.03
CA GLN A 139 12.02 -8.10 10.79
C GLN A 139 10.62 -7.72 11.28
N LEU A 140 9.61 -8.54 11.01
CA LEU A 140 8.25 -8.29 11.45
C LEU A 140 8.11 -8.34 12.98
N VAL A 141 8.80 -9.27 13.64
CA VAL A 141 8.87 -9.31 15.10
C VAL A 141 9.50 -8.02 15.66
N ARG A 142 10.53 -7.49 15.02
CA ARG A 142 11.12 -6.20 15.40
C ARG A 142 10.14 -5.06 15.15
N LEU A 143 9.46 -5.01 14.00
CA LEU A 143 8.47 -3.98 13.66
C LEU A 143 7.24 -4.03 14.58
N LEU A 144 6.91 -5.19 15.15
CA LEU A 144 5.84 -5.30 16.18
C LEU A 144 6.22 -4.57 17.49
N ALA A 145 7.48 -4.23 17.68
CA ALA A 145 7.99 -3.43 18.80
C ALA A 145 8.45 -2.02 18.37
N ASP A 146 8.00 -1.54 17.22
CA ASP A 146 8.35 -0.21 16.68
C ASP A 146 7.82 0.92 17.58
N GLU A 147 8.49 2.06 17.56
CA GLU A 147 8.03 3.26 18.26
C GLU A 147 6.69 3.77 17.71
N GLU A 148 6.48 3.66 16.39
CA GLU A 148 5.26 4.11 15.72
C GLU A 148 4.15 3.06 15.77
N SER A 149 2.99 3.44 16.26
CA SER A 149 1.84 2.53 16.41
C SER A 149 1.33 1.97 15.08
N ALA A 150 1.38 2.76 14.01
CA ALA A 150 0.96 2.33 12.67
C ALA A 150 1.90 1.25 12.10
N VAL A 151 3.19 1.29 12.43
CA VAL A 151 4.15 0.24 12.05
C VAL A 151 3.87 -1.04 12.81
N ARG A 152 3.56 -0.95 14.13
CA ARG A 152 3.20 -2.13 14.94
C ARG A 152 1.92 -2.81 14.46
N GLU A 153 0.91 -2.00 14.10
CA GLU A 153 -0.34 -2.48 13.49
C GLU A 153 -0.08 -3.26 12.20
N ALA A 154 0.67 -2.66 11.26
CA ALA A 154 1.02 -3.31 10.00
C ALA A 154 1.81 -4.61 10.22
N ALA A 155 2.73 -4.62 11.17
CA ALA A 155 3.52 -5.81 11.52
C ALA A 155 2.65 -6.93 12.10
N ALA A 156 1.65 -6.61 12.94
CA ALA A 156 0.72 -7.60 13.48
C ALA A 156 -0.07 -8.29 12.37
N GLY A 157 -0.60 -7.53 11.39
CA GLY A 157 -1.28 -8.08 10.23
C GLY A 157 -0.39 -8.97 9.37
N ALA A 158 0.83 -8.52 9.07
CA ALA A 158 1.78 -9.28 8.28
C ALA A 158 2.21 -10.60 8.96
N LEU A 159 2.39 -10.61 10.28
CA LEU A 159 2.68 -11.82 11.05
C LEU A 159 1.54 -12.84 10.98
N ALA A 160 0.29 -12.39 10.96
CA ALA A 160 -0.86 -13.25 10.76
C ALA A 160 -0.85 -13.96 9.40
N SER A 161 -0.52 -13.23 8.34
CA SER A 161 -0.49 -13.75 6.96
C SER A 161 0.62 -14.78 6.74
N ILE A 162 1.76 -14.63 7.42
CA ILE A 162 2.85 -15.62 7.40
C ILE A 162 2.41 -16.92 8.08
N GLY A 163 1.59 -16.85 9.12
CA GLY A 163 1.00 -18.02 9.75
C GLY A 163 1.96 -18.80 10.67
N ASP A 164 3.08 -18.21 11.10
CA ASP A 164 4.03 -18.88 12.01
C ASP A 164 3.53 -18.82 13.46
N GLY A 165 3.10 -19.97 14.00
CA GLY A 165 2.58 -20.06 15.36
C GLY A 165 3.55 -19.64 16.47
N ARG A 166 4.86 -19.55 16.19
CA ARG A 166 5.89 -19.10 17.15
C ARG A 166 5.71 -17.64 17.56
N VAL A 167 5.03 -16.82 16.76
CA VAL A 167 4.76 -15.40 17.07
C VAL A 167 3.58 -15.21 18.01
N ARG A 168 2.77 -16.25 18.27
CA ARG A 168 1.57 -16.17 19.12
C ARG A 168 1.81 -15.46 20.47
N PRO A 169 2.82 -15.78 21.27
CA PRO A 169 3.05 -15.11 22.55
C PRO A 169 3.35 -13.61 22.42
N LEU A 170 3.94 -13.18 21.30
CA LEU A 170 4.21 -11.76 21.01
C LEU A 170 2.93 -11.02 20.67
N LEU A 171 2.08 -11.62 19.84
CA LEU A 171 0.76 -11.05 19.49
C LEU A 171 -0.19 -11.01 20.70
N GLU A 172 -0.18 -12.03 21.58
CA GLU A 172 -0.94 -12.03 22.84
C GLU A 172 -0.53 -10.86 23.74
N ARG A 173 0.78 -10.60 23.84
CA ARG A 173 1.29 -9.43 24.59
C ARG A 173 0.83 -8.13 23.96
N ALA A 174 0.95 -7.98 22.65
CA ALA A 174 0.48 -6.78 21.94
C ALA A 174 -1.02 -6.58 22.12
N ALA A 175 -1.84 -7.64 21.99
CA ALA A 175 -3.28 -7.61 22.18
C ALA A 175 -3.71 -7.22 23.60
N ALA A 176 -2.90 -7.55 24.59
CA ALA A 176 -3.19 -7.27 26.01
C ALA A 176 -2.72 -5.88 26.45
N ALA A 177 -1.54 -5.44 25.98
CA ALA A 177 -0.79 -4.37 26.64
C ALA A 177 -0.35 -3.22 25.71
N ASP A 178 -0.57 -3.27 24.38
CA ASP A 178 -0.21 -2.13 23.54
C ASP A 178 -1.00 -0.87 23.97
N PRO A 179 -0.36 0.30 24.06
CA PRO A 179 -1.04 1.55 24.44
C PRO A 179 -2.20 1.91 23.51
N TYR A 180 -2.10 1.59 22.21
CA TYR A 180 -3.05 2.01 21.19
C TYR A 180 -4.12 0.93 20.92
N PRO A 181 -5.43 1.29 20.97
CA PRO A 181 -6.53 0.34 20.79
C PRO A 181 -6.46 -0.41 19.45
N TRP A 182 -6.11 0.28 18.36
CA TRP A 182 -6.05 -0.31 17.02
C TRP A 182 -4.94 -1.35 16.89
N VAL A 183 -3.78 -1.16 17.55
CA VAL A 183 -2.72 -2.18 17.58
C VAL A 183 -3.19 -3.41 18.36
N ARG A 184 -3.91 -3.21 19.50
CA ARG A 184 -4.48 -4.33 20.25
C ARG A 184 -5.50 -5.11 19.42
N GLU A 185 -6.30 -4.40 18.62
CA GLU A 185 -7.29 -5.01 17.72
C GLU A 185 -6.60 -5.80 16.61
N ALA A 186 -5.65 -5.21 15.89
CA ALA A 186 -4.87 -5.89 14.87
C ALA A 186 -4.17 -7.16 15.40
N ALA A 187 -3.63 -7.10 16.61
CA ALA A 187 -3.02 -8.27 17.25
C ALA A 187 -4.04 -9.37 17.59
N ARG A 188 -5.28 -9.01 18.03
CA ARG A 188 -6.36 -9.99 18.26
C ARG A 188 -6.80 -10.64 16.95
N ASP A 189 -6.96 -9.86 15.89
CA ASP A 189 -7.33 -10.37 14.57
C ASP A 189 -6.26 -11.32 14.03
N ALA A 190 -4.99 -10.96 14.21
CA ALA A 190 -3.84 -11.81 13.90
C ALA A 190 -3.90 -13.16 14.64
N LEU A 191 -4.25 -13.16 15.94
CA LEU A 191 -4.40 -14.37 16.74
C LEU A 191 -5.56 -15.25 16.27
N VAL A 192 -6.66 -14.65 15.80
CA VAL A 192 -7.79 -15.38 15.21
C VAL A 192 -7.36 -16.08 13.93
N VAL A 193 -6.59 -15.43 13.07
CA VAL A 193 -6.05 -16.01 11.83
C VAL A 193 -5.11 -17.17 12.13
N LEU A 194 -4.19 -17.02 13.09
CA LEU A 194 -3.25 -18.06 13.52
C LEU A 194 -3.90 -19.25 14.24
N GLY A 195 -5.14 -19.10 14.70
CA GLY A 195 -5.88 -20.18 15.39
C GLY A 195 -6.71 -21.07 14.48
N ARG A 196 -6.78 -20.72 13.18
CA ARG A 196 -7.49 -21.49 12.14
C ARG A 196 -6.57 -22.53 11.51
#